data_bfcc6a2fe263f2b6e72dfc2752d08b2b
#
_entry.id   bfcc6a2fe263f2b6e72dfc2752d08b2b
#
_cell.length_a   1.000
_cell.length_b   1.000
_cell.length_c   1.000
_cell.angle_alpha   90.00
_cell.angle_beta   90.00
_cell.angle_gamma   90.00
#
_symmetry.space_group_name_H-M   'P 1'
#
loop_
_entity.id
_entity.type
_entity.pdbx_description
1 polymer ?
#
loop_
_entity_poly.entity_id
_entity_poly.type
_entity_poly.pdbx_seq_one_letter_code
_entity_poly.pdbx_strand_id
1 'polypeptide(L)'
;MQTSELKNLKIAIVGAGYGGAAAAKALSLLGADVDVYEQATQIREVGAGIGLRPSTMNRFREWGIFDAIAKVSSPSEYFEILTATGDPIMKEAWPASGEQTHTHLIHRGDFIEALLGVLPEGMVHLGHKLESIQDDGDRSVLTFANGKTIEADLVVGADGIKSVVRHQLFSDKGPVFSGEHAYRAVISVDDAHGMVTDDNLRMYIGRGTKIYLLPLRHRGQVSFDITALCPDSTWNPQNTKEDMLATVEGFDERLVSITRDLDMKTVNIRAVYDIDPVDTWHSDSVVLVGDAAHSMLHHQGQGANSAIEDAGALADALRDADSLKEALAQYQATRKPETDKLQAISRQGWSAEEIDDVFPGQKPAAAAPKE
;
A
#
# COMPACT_ATOMS: atom_id res chain seq x y z
N MET A 1 -26.39 -12.43 -2.71
CA MET A 1 -27.21 -11.98 -3.88
C MET A 1 -27.32 -13.11 -4.89
N GLN A 2 -28.43 -13.16 -5.65
CA GLN A 2 -28.53 -14.16 -6.71
C GLN A 2 -27.54 -13.84 -7.86
N THR A 3 -27.02 -14.86 -8.51
CA THR A 3 -26.07 -14.69 -9.63
C THR A 3 -26.60 -13.78 -10.75
N SER A 4 -27.93 -13.74 -10.96
CA SER A 4 -28.58 -12.85 -11.93
C SER A 4 -28.57 -11.39 -11.53
N GLU A 5 -28.61 -11.08 -10.24
CA GLU A 5 -28.56 -9.70 -9.71
C GLU A 5 -27.14 -9.15 -9.81
N LEU A 6 -26.14 -9.97 -9.46
CA LEU A 6 -24.73 -9.59 -9.60
C LEU A 6 -24.34 -9.28 -11.05
N LYS A 7 -24.87 -10.04 -12.01
CA LYS A 7 -24.61 -9.81 -13.45
C LYS A 7 -25.16 -8.50 -14.00
N ASN A 8 -26.20 -7.96 -13.36
CA ASN A 8 -26.83 -6.72 -13.77
C ASN A 8 -26.30 -5.50 -12.97
N LEU A 9 -25.45 -5.74 -11.96
CA LEU A 9 -24.93 -4.69 -11.10
C LEU A 9 -23.85 -3.90 -11.84
N LYS A 10 -24.08 -2.61 -12.06
CA LYS A 10 -23.11 -1.68 -12.61
C LYS A 10 -22.22 -1.16 -11.50
N ILE A 11 -20.94 -1.48 -11.57
CA ILE A 11 -19.95 -1.10 -10.56
C ILE A 11 -18.96 -0.11 -11.17
N ALA A 12 -18.87 1.08 -10.56
CA ALA A 12 -17.84 2.06 -10.88
C ALA A 12 -16.76 2.05 -9.79
N ILE A 13 -15.53 1.75 -10.17
CA ILE A 13 -14.37 1.81 -9.27
C ILE A 13 -13.62 3.12 -9.53
N VAL A 14 -13.40 3.92 -8.49
CA VAL A 14 -12.66 5.17 -8.57
C VAL A 14 -11.23 4.95 -8.10
N GLY A 15 -10.27 5.01 -9.03
CA GLY A 15 -8.85 4.77 -8.81
C GLY A 15 -8.39 3.39 -9.31
N ALA A 16 -7.31 3.36 -10.09
CA ALA A 16 -6.68 2.14 -10.63
C ALA A 16 -5.40 1.75 -9.86
N GLY A 17 -5.28 2.10 -8.59
CA GLY A 17 -4.23 1.61 -7.70
C GLY A 17 -4.44 0.12 -7.35
N TYR A 18 -3.62 -0.43 -6.44
CA TYR A 18 -3.66 -1.85 -6.07
C TYR A 18 -5.05 -2.30 -5.61
N GLY A 19 -5.71 -1.51 -4.75
CA GLY A 19 -7.06 -1.81 -4.26
C GLY A 19 -8.10 -1.80 -5.38
N GLY A 20 -8.07 -0.77 -6.24
CA GLY A 20 -9.02 -0.66 -7.35
C GLY A 20 -8.83 -1.73 -8.41
N ALA A 21 -7.60 -2.01 -8.82
CA ALA A 21 -7.30 -3.07 -9.79
C ALA A 21 -7.64 -4.46 -9.22
N ALA A 22 -7.36 -4.72 -7.95
CA ALA A 22 -7.75 -5.95 -7.27
C ALA A 22 -9.27 -6.09 -7.15
N ALA A 23 -9.99 -5.01 -6.77
CA ALA A 23 -11.43 -4.99 -6.71
C ALA A 23 -12.05 -5.25 -8.10
N ALA A 24 -11.52 -4.61 -9.15
CA ALA A 24 -11.95 -4.85 -10.53
C ALA A 24 -11.84 -6.33 -10.90
N LYS A 25 -10.69 -6.96 -10.59
CA LYS A 25 -10.50 -8.38 -10.85
C LYS A 25 -11.46 -9.24 -10.05
N ALA A 26 -11.54 -9.06 -8.74
CA ALA A 26 -12.37 -9.87 -7.86
C ALA A 26 -13.87 -9.77 -8.21
N LEU A 27 -14.35 -8.55 -8.47
CA LEU A 27 -15.77 -8.30 -8.80
C LEU A 27 -16.15 -8.79 -10.20
N SER A 28 -15.22 -8.68 -11.17
CA SER A 28 -15.45 -9.23 -12.52
C SER A 28 -15.66 -10.74 -12.51
N LEU A 29 -15.03 -11.47 -11.58
CA LEU A 29 -15.22 -12.92 -11.42
C LEU A 29 -16.64 -13.29 -10.97
N LEU A 30 -17.37 -12.38 -10.33
CA LEU A 30 -18.77 -12.55 -10.00
C LEU A 30 -19.70 -12.33 -11.20
N GLY A 31 -19.14 -11.84 -12.31
CA GLY A 31 -19.87 -11.52 -13.53
C GLY A 31 -20.55 -10.14 -13.54
N ALA A 32 -20.21 -9.26 -12.59
CA ALA A 32 -20.69 -7.87 -12.56
C ALA A 32 -20.15 -7.04 -13.73
N ASP A 33 -20.87 -5.97 -14.10
CA ASP A 33 -20.47 -4.97 -15.09
C ASP A 33 -19.57 -3.94 -14.39
N VAL A 34 -18.24 -4.04 -14.59
CA VAL A 34 -17.24 -3.29 -13.81
C VAL A 34 -16.45 -2.36 -14.73
N ASP A 35 -16.43 -1.07 -14.36
CA ASP A 35 -15.57 -0.05 -14.97
C ASP A 35 -14.68 0.62 -13.93
N VAL A 36 -13.42 0.87 -14.27
CA VAL A 36 -12.43 1.54 -13.41
C VAL A 36 -12.11 2.92 -13.99
N TYR A 37 -12.19 3.97 -13.16
CA TYR A 37 -11.94 5.35 -13.55
C TYR A 37 -10.70 5.89 -12.82
N GLU A 38 -9.64 6.17 -13.58
CA GLU A 38 -8.33 6.58 -13.07
C GLU A 38 -8.01 8.03 -13.50
N GLN A 39 -7.58 8.84 -12.52
CA GLN A 39 -7.24 10.26 -12.75
C GLN A 39 -6.01 10.46 -13.63
N ALA A 40 -5.04 9.55 -13.54
CA ALA A 40 -3.82 9.64 -14.34
C ALA A 40 -4.12 9.40 -15.82
N THR A 41 -3.41 10.11 -16.70
CA THR A 41 -3.47 9.90 -18.15
C THR A 41 -2.57 8.74 -18.60
N GLN A 42 -1.67 8.29 -17.72
CA GLN A 42 -0.79 7.14 -17.92
C GLN A 42 -0.52 6.48 -16.56
N ILE A 43 -0.54 5.17 -16.54
CA ILE A 43 -0.13 4.42 -15.34
C ILE A 43 1.39 4.47 -15.24
N ARG A 44 1.87 5.09 -14.16
CA ARG A 44 3.29 5.16 -13.83
C ARG A 44 3.44 5.07 -12.32
N GLU A 45 4.17 4.07 -11.86
CA GLU A 45 4.58 3.98 -10.47
C GLU A 45 6.06 4.33 -10.34
N VAL A 46 6.38 5.11 -9.33
CA VAL A 46 7.78 5.46 -9.01
C VAL A 46 8.41 4.32 -8.20
N GLY A 47 9.60 3.91 -8.62
CA GLY A 47 10.27 2.71 -8.16
C GLY A 47 10.42 2.62 -6.64
N ALA A 48 9.83 1.57 -6.08
CA ALA A 48 10.07 1.03 -4.75
C ALA A 48 9.67 -0.44 -4.75
N GLY A 49 10.23 -1.22 -3.84
CA GLY A 49 9.80 -2.59 -3.59
C GLY A 49 8.64 -2.65 -2.61
N ILE A 50 7.82 -3.68 -2.74
CA ILE A 50 6.83 -4.08 -1.73
C ILE A 50 6.86 -5.59 -1.53
N GLY A 51 6.38 -6.06 -0.38
CA GLY A 51 6.20 -7.46 -0.07
C GLY A 51 4.73 -7.86 -0.15
N LEU A 52 4.42 -8.83 -1.01
CA LEU A 52 3.10 -9.46 -1.09
C LEU A 52 3.07 -10.67 -0.16
N ARG A 53 2.28 -10.60 0.89
CA ARG A 53 2.18 -11.63 1.94
C ARG A 53 1.63 -12.94 1.39
N PRO A 54 1.88 -14.08 2.07
CA PRO A 54 1.31 -15.37 1.69
C PRO A 54 -0.22 -15.36 1.54
N SER A 55 -0.96 -14.63 2.40
CA SER A 55 -2.42 -14.47 2.28
C SER A 55 -2.81 -13.79 0.96
N THR A 56 -2.14 -12.70 0.61
CA THR A 56 -2.35 -11.98 -0.64
C THR A 56 -2.05 -12.85 -1.86
N MET A 57 -0.95 -13.61 -1.83
CA MET A 57 -0.60 -14.55 -2.90
C MET A 57 -1.65 -15.67 -3.03
N ASN A 58 -2.28 -16.06 -1.92
CA ASN A 58 -3.38 -17.01 -1.92
C ASN A 58 -4.62 -16.44 -2.63
N ARG A 59 -4.98 -15.17 -2.37
CA ARG A 59 -6.05 -14.47 -3.11
C ARG A 59 -5.80 -14.46 -4.62
N PHE A 60 -4.57 -14.21 -5.04
CA PHE A 60 -4.22 -14.27 -6.47
C PHE A 60 -4.37 -15.66 -7.07
N ARG A 61 -4.15 -16.71 -6.28
CA ARG A 61 -4.41 -18.10 -6.70
C ARG A 61 -5.91 -18.36 -6.87
N GLU A 62 -6.72 -17.92 -5.92
CA GLU A 62 -8.19 -17.99 -6.00
C GLU A 62 -8.74 -17.25 -7.22
N TRP A 63 -8.13 -16.11 -7.59
CA TRP A 63 -8.53 -15.31 -8.76
C TRP A 63 -7.91 -15.79 -10.09
N GLY A 64 -7.09 -16.84 -10.06
CA GLY A 64 -6.43 -17.39 -11.25
C GLY A 64 -5.37 -16.48 -11.87
N ILE A 65 -4.77 -15.58 -11.10
CA ILE A 65 -3.74 -14.64 -11.57
C ILE A 65 -2.38 -14.81 -10.89
N PHE A 66 -2.23 -15.83 -10.04
CA PHE A 66 -0.99 -16.12 -9.30
C PHE A 66 0.23 -16.14 -10.21
N ASP A 67 0.17 -16.87 -11.33
CA ASP A 67 1.32 -17.03 -12.23
C ASP A 67 1.75 -15.71 -12.90
N ALA A 68 0.80 -14.83 -13.18
CA ALA A 68 1.10 -13.51 -13.73
C ALA A 68 1.88 -12.64 -12.74
N ILE A 69 1.51 -12.70 -11.45
CA ILE A 69 2.19 -11.96 -10.37
C ILE A 69 3.53 -12.62 -10.01
N ALA A 70 3.55 -13.96 -9.88
CA ALA A 70 4.77 -14.69 -9.53
C ALA A 70 5.89 -14.50 -10.57
N LYS A 71 5.54 -14.37 -11.84
CA LYS A 71 6.50 -14.15 -12.94
C LYS A 71 7.31 -12.85 -12.77
N VAL A 72 6.73 -11.84 -12.15
CA VAL A 72 7.35 -10.51 -11.96
C VAL A 72 7.65 -10.20 -10.49
N SER A 73 7.81 -11.23 -9.68
CA SER A 73 8.14 -11.12 -8.25
C SER A 73 9.19 -12.17 -7.85
N SER A 74 9.73 -12.02 -6.65
CA SER A 74 10.77 -12.90 -6.11
C SER A 74 10.33 -13.45 -4.75
N PRO A 75 10.32 -14.78 -4.54
CA PRO A 75 9.94 -15.35 -3.25
C PRO A 75 10.99 -15.03 -2.19
N SER A 76 10.54 -14.69 -0.99
CA SER A 76 11.32 -14.43 0.21
C SER A 76 10.82 -15.34 1.32
N GLU A 77 11.72 -16.10 1.95
CA GLU A 77 11.37 -17.10 2.97
C GLU A 77 11.16 -16.49 4.35
N TYR A 78 11.93 -15.45 4.66
CA TYR A 78 11.91 -14.78 5.95
C TYR A 78 12.16 -13.28 5.81
N PHE A 79 11.95 -12.56 6.90
CA PHE A 79 12.45 -11.21 7.08
C PHE A 79 13.42 -11.16 8.25
N GLU A 80 14.34 -10.20 8.19
CA GLU A 80 15.38 -10.03 9.19
C GLU A 80 15.43 -8.58 9.64
N ILE A 81 15.48 -8.35 10.95
CA ILE A 81 15.67 -7.05 11.56
C ILE A 81 17.05 -7.02 12.20
N LEU A 82 17.81 -5.98 11.90
CA LEU A 82 19.20 -5.80 12.30
C LEU A 82 19.37 -4.43 12.97
N THR A 83 20.37 -4.31 13.83
CA THR A 83 20.81 -2.99 14.30
C THR A 83 21.37 -2.15 13.15
N ALA A 84 21.59 -0.87 13.36
CA ALA A 84 22.26 0.01 12.39
C ALA A 84 23.62 -0.55 11.91
N THR A 85 24.35 -1.25 12.78
CA THR A 85 25.66 -1.85 12.51
C THR A 85 25.62 -3.27 11.96
N GLY A 86 24.40 -3.85 11.81
CA GLY A 86 24.20 -5.15 11.19
C GLY A 86 24.15 -6.33 12.16
N ASP A 87 24.10 -6.09 13.48
CA ASP A 87 23.88 -7.17 14.46
C ASP A 87 22.43 -7.65 14.41
N PRO A 88 22.16 -8.97 14.47
CA PRO A 88 20.81 -9.49 14.34
C PRO A 88 19.97 -9.19 15.59
N ILE A 89 18.76 -8.65 15.38
CA ILE A 89 17.74 -8.45 16.41
C ILE A 89 16.69 -9.57 16.30
N MET A 90 16.17 -9.81 15.08
CA MET A 90 15.11 -10.76 14.84
C MET A 90 15.24 -11.37 13.44
N LYS A 91 14.93 -12.65 13.32
CA LYS A 91 14.80 -13.35 12.04
C LYS A 91 13.60 -14.28 12.11
N GLU A 92 12.60 -14.04 11.29
CA GLU A 92 11.36 -14.81 11.31
C GLU A 92 10.90 -15.20 9.91
N ALA A 93 10.41 -16.44 9.79
CA ALA A 93 9.72 -16.89 8.60
C ALA A 93 8.39 -16.14 8.44
N TRP A 94 7.96 -15.93 7.19
CA TRP A 94 6.68 -15.31 6.95
C TRP A 94 5.53 -16.23 7.41
N PRO A 95 4.49 -15.66 8.06
CA PRO A 95 3.31 -16.44 8.44
C PRO A 95 2.68 -17.10 7.22
N ALA A 96 2.57 -18.43 7.23
CA ALA A 96 1.96 -19.17 6.14
C ALA A 96 0.46 -18.90 6.01
N SER A 97 -0.06 -18.99 4.79
CA SER A 97 -1.49 -18.96 4.48
C SER A 97 -1.81 -20.10 3.50
N GLY A 98 -2.51 -21.12 3.98
CA GLY A 98 -2.71 -22.33 3.21
C GLY A 98 -1.36 -22.97 2.80
N GLU A 99 -1.17 -23.19 1.51
CA GLU A 99 0.08 -23.70 0.94
C GLU A 99 1.13 -22.61 0.68
N GLN A 100 0.77 -21.33 0.82
CA GLN A 100 1.70 -20.22 0.61
C GLN A 100 2.52 -19.96 1.87
N THR A 101 3.84 -20.05 1.73
CA THR A 101 4.80 -19.90 2.84
C THR A 101 5.78 -18.73 2.63
N HIS A 102 5.81 -18.17 1.41
CA HIS A 102 6.73 -17.11 1.04
C HIS A 102 5.99 -15.79 0.82
N THR A 103 6.59 -14.72 1.28
CA THR A 103 6.26 -13.37 0.79
C THR A 103 6.93 -13.17 -0.57
N HIS A 104 6.24 -12.57 -1.52
CA HIS A 104 6.81 -12.24 -2.81
C HIS A 104 7.22 -10.77 -2.84
N LEU A 105 8.52 -10.51 -3.04
CA LEU A 105 9.06 -9.16 -3.19
C LEU A 105 8.91 -8.73 -4.65
N ILE A 106 8.30 -7.58 -4.87
CA ILE A 106 7.95 -7.09 -6.20
C ILE A 106 8.19 -5.60 -6.32
N HIS A 107 8.60 -5.15 -7.52
CA HIS A 107 8.64 -3.73 -7.84
C HIS A 107 7.22 -3.20 -8.04
N ARG A 108 6.90 -2.04 -7.45
CA ARG A 108 5.55 -1.45 -7.46
C ARG A 108 4.99 -1.26 -8.86
N GLY A 109 5.84 -0.81 -9.81
CA GLY A 109 5.44 -0.63 -11.20
C GLY A 109 5.08 -1.95 -11.88
N ASP A 110 5.91 -3.00 -11.69
CA ASP A 110 5.63 -4.32 -12.26
C ASP A 110 4.35 -4.91 -11.68
N PHE A 111 4.09 -4.65 -10.40
CA PHE A 111 2.89 -5.14 -9.73
C PHE A 111 1.62 -4.52 -10.28
N ILE A 112 1.57 -3.19 -10.40
CA ILE A 112 0.38 -2.53 -10.95
C ILE A 112 0.18 -2.88 -12.43
N GLU A 113 1.26 -2.98 -13.20
CA GLU A 113 1.20 -3.39 -14.60
C GLU A 113 0.66 -4.82 -14.74
N ALA A 114 1.13 -5.76 -13.90
CA ALA A 114 0.65 -7.14 -13.90
C ALA A 114 -0.83 -7.23 -13.48
N LEU A 115 -1.25 -6.47 -12.45
CA LEU A 115 -2.65 -6.42 -12.02
C LEU A 115 -3.58 -5.87 -13.11
N LEU A 116 -3.19 -4.78 -13.75
CA LEU A 116 -3.99 -4.18 -14.83
C LEU A 116 -3.98 -5.05 -16.08
N GLY A 117 -2.86 -5.72 -16.36
CA GLY A 117 -2.70 -6.60 -17.50
C GLY A 117 -3.59 -7.87 -17.48
N VAL A 118 -4.16 -8.23 -16.32
CA VAL A 118 -5.11 -9.35 -16.21
C VAL A 118 -6.57 -8.92 -16.23
N LEU A 119 -6.84 -7.62 -16.38
CA LEU A 119 -8.19 -7.07 -16.57
C LEU A 119 -8.58 -7.09 -18.05
N PRO A 120 -9.88 -7.23 -18.36
CA PRO A 120 -10.38 -7.08 -19.72
C PRO A 120 -9.99 -5.74 -20.36
N GLU A 121 -9.70 -5.78 -21.67
CA GLU A 121 -9.45 -4.57 -22.45
C GLU A 121 -10.67 -3.63 -22.39
N GLY A 122 -10.41 -2.32 -22.20
CA GLY A 122 -11.46 -1.30 -22.13
C GLY A 122 -12.10 -1.11 -20.76
N MET A 123 -11.82 -1.96 -19.76
CA MET A 123 -12.35 -1.81 -18.41
C MET A 123 -11.77 -0.59 -17.67
N VAL A 124 -10.54 -0.16 -17.98
CA VAL A 124 -9.86 0.94 -17.29
C VAL A 124 -9.90 2.21 -18.13
N HIS A 125 -10.52 3.26 -17.59
CA HIS A 125 -10.68 4.56 -18.21
C HIS A 125 -9.72 5.56 -17.59
N LEU A 126 -8.64 5.91 -18.30
CA LEU A 126 -7.65 6.90 -17.85
C LEU A 126 -8.15 8.34 -18.06
N GLY A 127 -7.55 9.31 -17.36
CA GLY A 127 -7.90 10.74 -17.46
C GLY A 127 -9.26 11.10 -16.84
N HIS A 128 -9.76 10.27 -15.91
CA HIS A 128 -11.03 10.46 -15.22
C HIS A 128 -10.80 10.82 -13.75
N LYS A 129 -10.39 12.06 -13.48
CA LYS A 129 -10.28 12.58 -12.12
C LYS A 129 -11.68 12.87 -11.56
N LEU A 130 -12.08 12.18 -10.50
CA LEU A 130 -13.36 12.44 -9.83
C LEU A 130 -13.38 13.86 -9.23
N GLU A 131 -14.42 14.63 -9.49
CA GLU A 131 -14.68 15.94 -8.87
C GLU A 131 -15.79 15.87 -7.84
N SER A 132 -16.86 15.13 -8.14
CA SER A 132 -17.96 14.98 -7.19
C SER A 132 -18.68 13.65 -7.33
N ILE A 133 -19.25 13.22 -6.21
CA ILE A 133 -20.14 12.07 -6.12
C ILE A 133 -21.43 12.48 -5.40
N GLN A 134 -22.57 12.07 -5.95
CA GLN A 134 -23.88 12.21 -5.33
C GLN A 134 -24.45 10.81 -5.12
N ASP A 135 -24.77 10.51 -3.89
CA ASP A 135 -25.32 9.22 -3.47
C ASP A 135 -26.78 9.45 -3.03
N ASP A 136 -27.73 8.85 -3.71
CA ASP A 136 -29.16 8.93 -3.37
C ASP A 136 -29.67 7.68 -2.61
N GLY A 137 -28.76 6.74 -2.33
CA GLY A 137 -29.00 5.49 -1.61
C GLY A 137 -29.30 4.30 -2.52
N ASP A 138 -29.94 4.49 -3.67
CA ASP A 138 -30.19 3.43 -4.66
C ASP A 138 -29.12 3.39 -5.73
N ARG A 139 -28.60 4.57 -6.10
CA ARG A 139 -27.57 4.78 -7.11
C ARG A 139 -26.68 5.93 -6.76
N SER A 140 -25.50 5.94 -7.37
CA SER A 140 -24.57 7.07 -7.25
C SER A 140 -24.27 7.67 -8.62
N VAL A 141 -24.17 9.02 -8.65
CA VAL A 141 -23.78 9.80 -9.83
C VAL A 141 -22.39 10.36 -9.60
N LEU A 142 -21.45 10.02 -10.50
CA LEU A 142 -20.07 10.50 -10.47
C LEU A 142 -19.85 11.52 -11.56
N THR A 143 -19.27 12.67 -11.22
CA THR A 143 -18.87 13.71 -12.19
C THR A 143 -17.36 13.85 -12.19
N PHE A 144 -16.75 13.80 -13.38
CA PHE A 144 -15.31 13.86 -13.57
C PHE A 144 -14.87 15.21 -14.16
N ALA A 145 -13.62 15.61 -13.88
CA ALA A 145 -13.01 16.85 -14.35
C ALA A 145 -12.99 17.01 -15.89
N ASN A 146 -13.07 15.91 -16.63
CA ASN A 146 -13.19 15.91 -18.08
C ASN A 146 -14.63 16.18 -18.60
N GLY A 147 -15.57 16.47 -17.69
CA GLY A 147 -16.98 16.73 -17.98
C GLY A 147 -17.85 15.49 -18.16
N LYS A 148 -17.28 14.28 -18.07
CA LYS A 148 -18.07 13.04 -18.10
C LYS A 148 -18.85 12.86 -16.81
N THR A 149 -20.09 12.39 -16.93
CA THR A 149 -20.92 11.96 -15.81
C THR A 149 -21.37 10.52 -16.06
N ILE A 150 -21.37 9.70 -15.01
CA ILE A 150 -21.82 8.32 -15.05
C ILE A 150 -22.73 8.01 -13.85
N GLU A 151 -23.58 7.00 -14.01
CA GLU A 151 -24.40 6.43 -12.95
C GLU A 151 -23.96 4.99 -12.70
N ALA A 152 -23.91 4.60 -11.43
CA ALA A 152 -23.55 3.25 -10.98
C ALA A 152 -24.48 2.80 -9.85
N ASP A 153 -24.74 1.49 -9.79
CA ASP A 153 -25.51 0.86 -8.71
C ASP A 153 -24.62 0.66 -7.47
N LEU A 154 -23.31 0.48 -7.68
CA LEU A 154 -22.30 0.43 -6.64
C LEU A 154 -21.07 1.25 -7.06
N VAL A 155 -20.60 2.12 -6.19
CA VAL A 155 -19.30 2.81 -6.31
C VAL A 155 -18.31 2.24 -5.32
N VAL A 156 -17.14 1.84 -5.81
CA VAL A 156 -16.00 1.44 -4.99
C VAL A 156 -14.97 2.58 -4.99
N GLY A 157 -14.85 3.29 -3.87
CA GLY A 157 -13.85 4.32 -3.67
C GLY A 157 -12.49 3.71 -3.34
N ALA A 158 -11.60 3.67 -4.33
CA ALA A 158 -10.22 3.17 -4.26
C ALA A 158 -9.20 4.27 -4.61
N ASP A 159 -9.57 5.53 -4.36
CA ASP A 159 -8.88 6.75 -4.79
C ASP A 159 -7.80 7.24 -3.80
N GLY A 160 -7.37 6.33 -2.91
CA GLY A 160 -6.16 6.48 -2.12
C GLY A 160 -6.28 7.43 -0.93
N ILE A 161 -5.15 7.77 -0.33
CA ILE A 161 -5.08 8.55 0.91
C ILE A 161 -5.79 9.93 0.82
N LYS A 162 -5.83 10.54 -0.37
CA LYS A 162 -6.53 11.82 -0.65
C LYS A 162 -7.93 11.61 -1.23
N SER A 163 -8.59 10.53 -0.87
CA SER A 163 -9.87 10.11 -1.42
C SER A 163 -10.92 11.23 -1.43
N VAL A 164 -11.44 11.51 -2.62
CA VAL A 164 -12.57 12.42 -2.85
C VAL A 164 -13.86 11.74 -2.40
N VAL A 165 -14.00 10.43 -2.64
CA VAL A 165 -15.17 9.65 -2.21
C VAL A 165 -15.31 9.69 -0.69
N ARG A 166 -14.21 9.39 0.05
CA ARG A 166 -14.21 9.49 1.52
C ARG A 166 -14.56 10.90 1.99
N HIS A 167 -13.91 11.92 1.40
CA HIS A 167 -14.07 13.30 1.85
C HIS A 167 -15.50 13.82 1.67
N GLN A 168 -16.18 13.44 0.61
CA GLN A 168 -17.54 13.93 0.33
C GLN A 168 -18.63 13.17 1.07
N LEU A 169 -18.42 11.88 1.40
CA LEU A 169 -19.50 11.05 1.93
C LEU A 169 -19.28 10.54 3.36
N PHE A 170 -18.03 10.39 3.83
CA PHE A 170 -17.78 9.63 5.05
C PHE A 170 -16.95 10.38 6.11
N SER A 171 -16.01 11.23 5.72
CA SER A 171 -15.14 11.91 6.69
C SER A 171 -14.45 13.13 6.05
N ASP A 172 -14.55 14.27 6.70
CA ASP A 172 -13.86 15.50 6.33
C ASP A 172 -12.40 15.57 6.78
N LYS A 173 -11.94 14.56 7.54
CA LYS A 173 -10.56 14.47 8.02
C LYS A 173 -9.60 14.18 6.88
N GLY A 174 -8.51 14.97 6.83
CA GLY A 174 -7.43 14.80 5.86
C GLY A 174 -6.33 13.85 6.33
N PRO A 175 -5.28 13.67 5.49
CA PRO A 175 -4.08 12.94 5.88
C PRO A 175 -3.36 13.57 7.07
N VAL A 176 -2.81 12.71 7.95
CA VAL A 176 -2.05 13.06 9.16
C VAL A 176 -0.58 12.79 8.90
N PHE A 177 0.27 13.79 9.13
CA PHE A 177 1.71 13.65 8.98
C PHE A 177 2.31 12.81 10.12
N SER A 178 3.15 11.82 9.79
CA SER A 178 3.76 10.93 10.78
C SER A 178 4.99 11.51 11.48
N GLY A 179 5.56 12.61 10.98
CA GLY A 179 6.85 13.12 11.43
C GLY A 179 8.04 12.46 10.73
N GLU A 180 7.83 11.79 9.60
CA GLU A 180 8.87 11.05 8.89
C GLU A 180 8.91 11.39 7.40
N HIS A 181 10.11 11.31 6.80
CA HIS A 181 10.31 11.28 5.36
C HIS A 181 10.79 9.91 4.91
N ALA A 182 10.36 9.49 3.73
CA ALA A 182 10.85 8.29 3.05
C ALA A 182 11.64 8.68 1.79
N TYR A 183 12.86 8.14 1.68
CA TYR A 183 13.72 8.22 0.50
C TYR A 183 13.73 6.85 -0.14
N ARG A 184 13.34 6.74 -1.40
CA ARG A 184 13.20 5.45 -2.08
C ARG A 184 13.98 5.44 -3.37
N ALA A 185 14.80 4.42 -3.54
CA ALA A 185 15.59 4.20 -4.74
C ALA A 185 15.56 2.73 -5.15
N VAL A 186 15.75 2.48 -6.43
CA VAL A 186 16.02 1.13 -6.96
C VAL A 186 17.41 1.15 -7.56
N ILE A 187 18.28 0.30 -7.06
CA ILE A 187 19.69 0.19 -7.44
C ILE A 187 20.00 -1.18 -8.04
N SER A 188 21.12 -1.34 -8.71
CA SER A 188 21.59 -2.66 -9.12
C SER A 188 22.05 -3.48 -7.89
N VAL A 189 22.12 -4.80 -8.01
CA VAL A 189 22.69 -5.65 -6.95
C VAL A 189 24.18 -5.31 -6.71
N ASP A 190 24.90 -4.93 -7.75
CA ASP A 190 26.31 -4.55 -7.67
C ASP A 190 26.50 -3.26 -6.84
N ASP A 191 25.60 -2.28 -7.01
CA ASP A 191 25.61 -1.02 -6.25
C ASP A 191 25.17 -1.21 -4.78
N ALA A 192 24.68 -2.38 -4.41
CA ALA A 192 24.32 -2.70 -3.02
C ALA A 192 25.52 -3.07 -2.14
N HIS A 193 26.76 -2.88 -2.61
CA HIS A 193 28.01 -3.09 -1.85
C HIS A 193 28.06 -4.42 -1.07
N GLY A 194 27.50 -5.51 -1.63
CA GLY A 194 27.49 -6.83 -1.00
C GLY A 194 26.50 -6.98 0.16
N MET A 195 25.59 -6.02 0.38
CA MET A 195 24.56 -6.11 1.43
C MET A 195 23.45 -7.13 1.11
N VAL A 196 23.27 -7.48 -0.16
CA VAL A 196 22.26 -8.45 -0.61
C VAL A 196 22.94 -9.81 -0.82
N THR A 197 22.77 -10.70 0.15
CA THR A 197 23.40 -12.05 0.15
C THR A 197 22.42 -13.17 -0.21
N ASP A 198 21.12 -12.89 -0.18
CA ASP A 198 20.04 -13.81 -0.50
C ASP A 198 18.79 -13.03 -0.99
N ASP A 199 17.64 -13.67 -1.09
CA ASP A 199 16.39 -13.09 -1.60
C ASP A 199 15.45 -12.59 -0.50
N ASN A 200 15.96 -12.39 0.71
CA ASN A 200 15.15 -12.05 1.86
C ASN A 200 15.16 -10.56 2.18
N LEU A 201 14.03 -10.08 2.70
CA LEU A 201 13.89 -8.71 3.16
C LEU A 201 14.72 -8.46 4.41
N ARG A 202 15.48 -7.38 4.42
CA ARG A 202 16.19 -6.89 5.61
C ARG A 202 15.79 -5.48 5.97
N MET A 203 15.63 -5.26 7.26
CA MET A 203 15.41 -3.94 7.84
C MET A 203 16.51 -3.65 8.85
N TYR A 204 17.20 -2.54 8.66
CA TYR A 204 18.20 -2.01 9.60
C TYR A 204 17.58 -0.88 10.39
N ILE A 205 17.74 -0.91 11.71
CA ILE A 205 17.15 0.06 12.62
C ILE A 205 18.25 0.85 13.32
N GLY A 206 18.20 2.16 13.14
CA GLY A 206 19.03 3.12 13.82
C GLY A 206 18.18 4.16 14.56
N ARG A 207 18.84 5.14 15.15
CA ARG A 207 18.18 6.19 15.90
C ARG A 207 17.29 7.06 15.02
N GLY A 208 15.96 6.84 15.08
CA GLY A 208 14.98 7.58 14.30
C GLY A 208 15.01 7.30 12.80
N THR A 209 15.76 6.27 12.37
CA THR A 209 15.90 5.89 10.96
C THR A 209 15.77 4.39 10.79
N LYS A 210 15.08 3.98 9.75
CA LYS A 210 14.95 2.59 9.29
C LYS A 210 15.39 2.51 7.84
N ILE A 211 16.20 1.52 7.50
CA ILE A 211 16.61 1.23 6.13
C ILE A 211 16.10 -0.14 5.75
N TYR A 212 15.43 -0.21 4.60
CA TYR A 212 14.89 -1.46 4.06
C TYR A 212 15.66 -1.83 2.79
N LEU A 213 16.07 -3.09 2.72
CA LEU A 213 16.63 -3.73 1.54
C LEU A 213 15.67 -4.82 1.07
N LEU A 214 15.06 -4.64 -0.09
CA LEU A 214 14.17 -5.61 -0.71
C LEU A 214 14.79 -6.09 -2.03
N PRO A 215 15.37 -7.30 -2.08
CA PRO A 215 15.86 -7.88 -3.31
C PRO A 215 14.74 -8.06 -4.35
N LEU A 216 14.93 -7.49 -5.53
CA LEU A 216 14.05 -7.61 -6.69
C LEU A 216 14.74 -8.49 -7.73
N ARG A 217 14.93 -9.77 -7.40
CA ARG A 217 15.76 -10.71 -8.19
C ARG A 217 15.30 -10.81 -9.63
N HIS A 218 13.98 -10.80 -9.88
CA HIS A 218 13.40 -10.82 -11.22
C HIS A 218 13.89 -9.66 -12.11
N ARG A 219 14.40 -8.59 -11.51
CA ARG A 219 14.98 -7.40 -12.19
C ARG A 219 16.50 -7.32 -12.10
N GLY A 220 17.16 -8.16 -11.28
CA GLY A 220 18.56 -7.98 -10.91
C GLY A 220 18.82 -6.69 -10.11
N GLN A 221 17.83 -6.22 -9.37
CA GLN A 221 17.83 -4.94 -8.65
C GLN A 221 17.48 -5.13 -7.17
N VAL A 222 17.62 -4.03 -6.42
CA VAL A 222 17.27 -3.94 -4.99
C VAL A 222 16.50 -2.66 -4.77
N SER A 223 15.36 -2.72 -4.07
CA SER A 223 14.77 -1.52 -3.49
C SER A 223 15.54 -1.16 -2.23
N PHE A 224 16.05 0.04 -2.19
CA PHE A 224 16.75 0.63 -1.07
C PHE A 224 15.94 1.82 -0.56
N ASP A 225 15.32 1.64 0.61
CA ASP A 225 14.38 2.61 1.14
C ASP A 225 14.84 3.06 2.53
N ILE A 226 14.96 4.36 2.74
CA ILE A 226 15.26 4.99 4.03
C ILE A 226 14.00 5.68 4.52
N THR A 227 13.61 5.45 5.77
CA THR A 227 12.58 6.23 6.46
C THR A 227 13.20 6.86 7.69
N ALA A 228 13.12 8.17 7.80
CA ALA A 228 13.79 8.92 8.87
C ALA A 228 12.89 10.02 9.44
N LEU A 229 13.05 10.31 10.74
CA LEU A 229 12.37 11.41 11.40
C LEU A 229 12.71 12.75 10.73
N CYS A 230 11.69 13.53 10.42
CA CYS A 230 11.82 14.86 9.85
C CYS A 230 10.60 15.71 10.24
N PRO A 231 10.77 16.95 10.70
CA PRO A 231 9.67 17.81 11.11
C PRO A 231 8.94 18.48 9.94
N ASP A 232 9.50 18.45 8.72
CA ASP A 232 8.89 19.07 7.55
C ASP A 232 7.71 18.26 7.03
N SER A 233 6.50 18.80 7.16
CA SER A 233 5.26 18.16 6.70
C SER A 233 4.95 18.43 5.22
N THR A 234 5.84 19.06 4.46
CA THR A 234 5.65 19.31 3.03
C THR A 234 5.46 17.97 2.29
N TRP A 235 4.38 17.82 1.54
CA TRP A 235 4.02 16.56 0.86
C TRP A 235 5.13 16.03 -0.05
N ASN A 236 5.77 16.91 -0.79
CA ASN A 236 6.90 16.62 -1.68
C ASN A 236 8.12 17.44 -1.21
N PRO A 237 8.83 17.03 -0.17
CA PRO A 237 9.93 17.79 0.38
C PRO A 237 11.10 17.86 -0.59
N GLN A 238 11.89 18.93 -0.49
CA GLN A 238 13.06 19.18 -1.32
C GLN A 238 14.36 18.93 -0.51
N ASN A 239 14.50 17.72 0.01
CA ASN A 239 15.67 17.34 0.79
C ASN A 239 16.91 17.22 -0.10
N THR A 240 18.05 17.65 0.42
CA THR A 240 19.33 17.54 -0.25
C THR A 240 19.98 16.17 -0.05
N LYS A 241 21.08 15.93 -0.73
CA LYS A 241 21.94 14.76 -0.52
C LYS A 241 22.50 14.73 0.90
N GLU A 242 22.89 15.89 1.40
CA GLU A 242 23.43 16.07 2.74
C GLU A 242 22.37 15.74 3.80
N ASP A 243 21.11 16.16 3.62
CA ASP A 243 20.00 15.81 4.51
C ASP A 243 19.82 14.30 4.55
N MET A 244 19.84 13.63 3.40
CA MET A 244 19.69 12.18 3.32
C MET A 244 20.88 11.45 3.97
N LEU A 245 22.11 11.90 3.74
CA LEU A 245 23.31 11.30 4.36
C LEU A 245 23.32 11.45 5.88
N ALA A 246 22.84 12.58 6.41
CA ALA A 246 22.72 12.77 7.84
C ALA A 246 21.78 11.76 8.51
N THR A 247 20.78 11.24 7.80
CA THR A 247 19.85 10.24 8.37
C THR A 247 20.47 8.87 8.60
N VAL A 248 21.57 8.55 7.89
CA VAL A 248 22.24 7.24 7.95
C VAL A 248 23.57 7.29 8.70
N GLU A 249 23.85 8.38 9.40
CA GLU A 249 25.02 8.48 10.25
C GLU A 249 25.01 7.41 11.35
N GLY A 250 26.11 6.66 11.50
CA GLY A 250 26.23 5.57 12.46
C GLY A 250 25.69 4.22 11.99
N PHE A 251 25.19 4.13 10.75
CA PHE A 251 24.88 2.84 10.12
C PHE A 251 26.15 2.15 9.58
N ASP A 252 26.03 0.87 9.23
CA ASP A 252 27.07 0.11 8.51
C ASP A 252 27.60 0.92 7.32
N GLU A 253 28.93 1.02 7.19
CA GLU A 253 29.57 1.87 6.18
C GLU A 253 29.14 1.51 4.75
N ARG A 254 28.72 0.28 4.50
CA ARG A 254 28.18 -0.13 3.19
C ARG A 254 26.83 0.52 2.90
N LEU A 255 25.95 0.66 3.92
CA LEU A 255 24.66 1.36 3.79
C LEU A 255 24.89 2.87 3.58
N VAL A 256 25.86 3.43 4.29
CA VAL A 256 26.28 4.84 4.09
C VAL A 256 26.84 5.03 2.69
N SER A 257 27.64 4.08 2.18
CA SER A 257 28.20 4.13 0.83
C SER A 257 27.12 4.03 -0.24
N ILE A 258 26.17 3.10 -0.11
CA ILE A 258 24.98 3.06 -1.00
C ILE A 258 24.32 4.43 -1.03
N THR A 259 24.02 5.01 0.14
CA THR A 259 23.35 6.32 0.24
C THR A 259 24.16 7.43 -0.43
N ARG A 260 25.49 7.42 -0.26
CA ARG A 260 26.42 8.38 -0.88
C ARG A 260 26.42 8.29 -2.41
N ASP A 261 26.36 7.08 -2.94
CA ASP A 261 26.46 6.81 -4.37
C ASP A 261 25.13 7.04 -5.13
N LEU A 262 23.98 7.13 -4.44
CA LEU A 262 22.68 7.40 -5.08
C LEU A 262 22.68 8.70 -5.90
N ASP A 263 22.13 8.68 -7.09
CA ASP A 263 21.80 9.89 -7.84
C ASP A 263 20.45 10.45 -7.31
N MET A 264 20.48 11.65 -6.73
CA MET A 264 19.27 12.31 -6.19
C MET A 264 18.15 12.48 -7.22
N LYS A 265 18.45 12.46 -8.50
CA LYS A 265 17.43 12.51 -9.56
C LYS A 265 16.59 11.24 -9.65
N THR A 266 17.14 10.12 -9.17
CA THR A 266 16.45 8.82 -9.13
C THR A 266 15.82 8.51 -7.78
N VAL A 267 16.12 9.28 -6.74
CA VAL A 267 15.56 9.12 -5.41
C VAL A 267 14.18 9.76 -5.36
N ASN A 268 13.16 8.97 -5.01
CA ASN A 268 11.83 9.48 -4.73
C ASN A 268 11.72 9.85 -3.25
N ILE A 269 11.47 11.13 -2.97
CA ILE A 269 11.34 11.65 -1.60
C ILE A 269 9.89 11.98 -1.33
N ARG A 270 9.35 11.51 -0.20
CA ARG A 270 7.97 11.77 0.23
C ARG A 270 7.91 11.94 1.74
N ALA A 271 7.13 12.91 2.19
CA ALA A 271 6.66 12.92 3.56
C ALA A 271 5.68 11.76 3.76
N VAL A 272 5.76 11.11 4.92
CA VAL A 272 4.95 9.93 5.24
C VAL A 272 3.68 10.38 5.94
N TYR A 273 2.56 9.93 5.41
CA TYR A 273 1.22 10.25 5.92
C TYR A 273 0.39 8.98 6.09
N ASP A 274 -0.53 9.03 7.03
CA ASP A 274 -1.67 8.12 7.15
C ASP A 274 -2.98 8.90 7.27
N ILE A 275 -4.06 8.25 7.69
CA ILE A 275 -5.33 8.89 8.06
C ILE A 275 -5.77 8.39 9.42
N ASP A 276 -6.56 9.20 10.13
CA ASP A 276 -7.27 8.72 11.30
C ASP A 276 -8.32 7.67 10.89
N PRO A 277 -8.64 6.70 11.78
CA PRO A 277 -9.68 5.72 11.50
C PRO A 277 -10.99 6.38 11.06
N VAL A 278 -11.58 5.84 9.99
CA VAL A 278 -12.86 6.28 9.43
C VAL A 278 -13.96 5.43 10.05
N ASP A 279 -14.98 6.07 10.62
CA ASP A 279 -16.04 5.37 11.37
C ASP A 279 -16.88 4.48 10.47
N THR A 280 -17.28 5.01 9.31
CA THR A 280 -18.15 4.34 8.34
C THR A 280 -17.48 4.29 6.98
N TRP A 281 -17.44 3.10 6.36
CA TRP A 281 -16.82 2.87 5.06
C TRP A 281 -17.80 2.71 3.92
N HIS A 282 -19.09 2.67 4.20
CA HIS A 282 -20.11 2.47 3.17
C HIS A 282 -21.40 3.25 3.43
N SER A 283 -22.12 3.54 2.37
CA SER A 283 -23.54 3.86 2.35
C SER A 283 -24.33 2.66 1.81
N ASP A 284 -25.49 2.87 1.23
CA ASP A 284 -26.26 1.81 0.59
C ASP A 284 -25.77 1.51 -0.85
N SER A 285 -25.06 2.46 -1.51
CA SER A 285 -24.54 2.31 -2.88
C SER A 285 -23.05 2.70 -3.06
N VAL A 286 -22.31 3.01 -1.98
CA VAL A 286 -20.89 3.38 -2.04
C VAL A 286 -20.10 2.63 -0.97
N VAL A 287 -18.88 2.19 -1.29
CA VAL A 287 -17.97 1.55 -0.34
C VAL A 287 -16.53 2.00 -0.56
N LEU A 288 -15.75 2.14 0.52
CA LEU A 288 -14.32 2.45 0.48
C LEU A 288 -13.48 1.18 0.59
N VAL A 289 -12.34 1.14 -0.14
CA VAL A 289 -11.34 0.07 -0.04
C VAL A 289 -9.92 0.65 0.00
N GLY A 290 -9.01 -0.07 0.62
CA GLY A 290 -7.59 0.27 0.69
C GLY A 290 -7.32 1.62 1.35
N ASP A 291 -6.38 2.38 0.82
CA ASP A 291 -5.95 3.67 1.39
C ASP A 291 -7.07 4.72 1.46
N ALA A 292 -8.14 4.57 0.68
CA ALA A 292 -9.33 5.42 0.79
C ALA A 292 -10.06 5.18 2.12
N ALA A 293 -10.06 3.96 2.64
CA ALA A 293 -10.71 3.57 3.90
C ALA A 293 -9.76 3.64 5.10
N HIS A 294 -8.49 3.19 4.95
CA HIS A 294 -7.62 2.90 6.09
C HIS A 294 -6.13 3.09 5.77
N SER A 295 -5.75 4.15 5.05
CA SER A 295 -4.34 4.45 4.81
C SER A 295 -3.55 4.40 6.11
N MET A 296 -2.45 3.64 6.11
CA MET A 296 -1.61 3.38 7.28
C MET A 296 -0.14 3.67 6.97
N LEU A 297 0.68 3.83 8.00
CA LEU A 297 2.12 3.99 7.84
C LEU A 297 2.73 2.71 7.27
N HIS A 298 3.74 2.87 6.43
CA HIS A 298 4.30 1.75 5.64
C HIS A 298 5.18 0.77 6.44
N HIS A 299 5.46 1.04 7.72
CA HIS A 299 6.41 0.28 8.55
C HIS A 299 6.14 -1.22 8.62
N GLN A 300 4.88 -1.63 8.53
CA GLN A 300 4.49 -3.05 8.56
C GLN A 300 4.38 -3.68 7.17
N GLY A 301 4.52 -2.89 6.08
CA GLY A 301 4.36 -3.37 4.71
C GLY A 301 2.97 -3.92 4.40
N GLN A 302 1.92 -3.46 5.11
CA GLN A 302 0.58 -4.05 5.04
C GLN A 302 -0.41 -3.31 4.15
N GLY A 303 -0.16 -2.05 3.78
CA GLY A 303 -1.15 -1.25 3.04
C GLY A 303 -1.65 -1.90 1.75
N ALA A 304 -0.73 -2.31 0.87
CA ALA A 304 -1.10 -2.98 -0.39
C ALA A 304 -1.76 -4.34 -0.15
N ASN A 305 -1.27 -5.12 0.82
CA ASN A 305 -1.85 -6.40 1.19
C ASN A 305 -3.28 -6.23 1.70
N SER A 306 -3.51 -5.27 2.60
CA SER A 306 -4.86 -4.98 3.12
C SER A 306 -5.82 -4.55 2.01
N ALA A 307 -5.38 -3.73 1.06
CA ALA A 307 -6.20 -3.30 -0.07
C ALA A 307 -6.64 -4.49 -0.97
N ILE A 308 -5.78 -5.50 -1.12
CA ILE A 308 -6.10 -6.72 -1.88
C ILE A 308 -7.05 -7.62 -1.09
N GLU A 309 -6.82 -7.76 0.22
CA GLU A 309 -7.73 -8.50 1.10
C GLU A 309 -9.11 -7.83 1.16
N ASP A 310 -9.19 -6.50 1.11
CA ASP A 310 -10.46 -5.77 1.00
C ASP A 310 -11.21 -6.13 -0.27
N ALA A 311 -10.52 -6.15 -1.41
CA ALA A 311 -11.11 -6.53 -2.68
C ALA A 311 -11.70 -7.96 -2.64
N GLY A 312 -10.97 -8.90 -2.01
CA GLY A 312 -11.45 -10.25 -1.78
C GLY A 312 -12.65 -10.32 -0.85
N ALA A 313 -12.57 -9.64 0.30
CA ALA A 313 -13.66 -9.64 1.29
C ALA A 313 -14.94 -8.97 0.75
N LEU A 314 -14.81 -7.90 -0.06
CA LEU A 314 -15.95 -7.27 -0.72
C LEU A 314 -16.63 -8.22 -1.72
N ALA A 315 -15.82 -8.91 -2.54
CA ALA A 315 -16.35 -9.90 -3.48
C ALA A 315 -17.02 -11.09 -2.77
N ASP A 316 -16.42 -11.58 -1.67
CA ASP A 316 -16.99 -12.66 -0.85
C ASP A 316 -18.33 -12.20 -0.24
N ALA A 317 -18.38 -11.00 0.33
CA ALA A 317 -19.61 -10.45 0.91
C ALA A 317 -20.74 -10.29 -0.13
N LEU A 318 -20.41 -9.77 -1.33
CA LEU A 318 -21.38 -9.63 -2.42
C LEU A 318 -21.90 -10.99 -2.92
N ARG A 319 -21.05 -12.02 -2.93
CA ARG A 319 -21.47 -13.38 -3.29
C ARG A 319 -22.42 -13.98 -2.26
N ASP A 320 -22.13 -13.80 -0.97
CA ASP A 320 -22.73 -14.56 0.13
C ASP A 320 -23.95 -13.86 0.76
N ALA A 321 -24.09 -12.54 0.67
CA ALA A 321 -25.21 -11.77 1.22
C ALA A 321 -26.48 -11.82 0.35
N ASP A 322 -27.62 -11.55 0.97
CA ASP A 322 -28.93 -11.52 0.29
C ASP A 322 -29.21 -10.17 -0.42
N SER A 323 -28.52 -9.09 -0.03
CA SER A 323 -28.68 -7.75 -0.61
C SER A 323 -27.36 -6.98 -0.66
N LEU A 324 -27.30 -5.94 -1.52
CA LEU A 324 -26.14 -5.04 -1.61
C LEU A 324 -25.82 -4.40 -0.24
N LYS A 325 -26.84 -3.84 0.42
CA LYS A 325 -26.69 -3.21 1.73
C LYS A 325 -26.10 -4.17 2.78
N GLU A 326 -26.59 -5.39 2.83
CA GLU A 326 -26.06 -6.42 3.74
C GLU A 326 -24.61 -6.78 3.40
N ALA A 327 -24.29 -6.92 2.12
CA ALA A 327 -22.94 -7.20 1.66
C ALA A 327 -21.94 -6.13 2.11
N LEU A 328 -22.28 -4.83 1.94
CA LEU A 328 -21.42 -3.73 2.32
C LEU A 328 -21.23 -3.65 3.85
N ALA A 329 -22.30 -3.89 4.61
CA ALA A 329 -22.21 -3.95 6.07
C ALA A 329 -21.34 -5.14 6.54
N GLN A 330 -21.47 -6.32 5.93
CA GLN A 330 -20.67 -7.50 6.23
C GLN A 330 -19.19 -7.28 5.88
N TYR A 331 -18.90 -6.68 4.73
CA TYR A 331 -17.55 -6.30 4.32
C TYR A 331 -16.90 -5.41 5.39
N GLN A 332 -17.56 -4.30 5.78
CA GLN A 332 -17.02 -3.40 6.81
C GLN A 332 -16.82 -4.13 8.15
N ALA A 333 -17.80 -4.92 8.58
CA ALA A 333 -17.71 -5.65 9.84
C ALA A 333 -16.54 -6.65 9.88
N THR A 334 -16.17 -7.21 8.73
CA THR A 334 -15.06 -8.14 8.60
C THR A 334 -13.70 -7.41 8.55
N ARG A 335 -13.59 -6.35 7.72
CA ARG A 335 -12.29 -5.75 7.43
C ARG A 335 -11.87 -4.65 8.39
N LYS A 336 -12.82 -3.80 8.82
CA LYS A 336 -12.51 -2.64 9.65
C LYS A 336 -11.75 -2.97 10.94
N PRO A 337 -12.16 -3.98 11.76
CA PRO A 337 -11.43 -4.30 13.00
C PRO A 337 -9.97 -4.72 12.77
N GLU A 338 -9.67 -5.40 11.66
CA GLU A 338 -8.32 -5.81 11.31
C GLU A 338 -7.46 -4.63 10.90
N THR A 339 -7.99 -3.78 10.03
CA THR A 339 -7.25 -2.62 9.51
C THR A 339 -7.10 -1.52 10.56
N ASP A 340 -8.08 -1.27 11.43
CA ASP A 340 -7.95 -0.37 12.58
C ASP A 340 -6.79 -0.82 13.50
N LYS A 341 -6.67 -2.13 13.73
CA LYS A 341 -5.55 -2.69 14.48
C LYS A 341 -4.21 -2.48 13.76
N LEU A 342 -4.16 -2.70 12.45
CA LEU A 342 -2.95 -2.48 11.66
C LEU A 342 -2.55 -1.00 11.62
N GLN A 343 -3.51 -0.07 11.50
CA GLN A 343 -3.26 1.37 11.60
C GLN A 343 -2.65 1.72 12.97
N ALA A 344 -3.25 1.22 14.06
CA ALA A 344 -2.75 1.46 15.42
C ALA A 344 -1.32 0.92 15.60
N ILE A 345 -1.03 -0.31 15.14
CA ILE A 345 0.30 -0.91 15.19
C ILE A 345 1.29 -0.11 14.32
N SER A 346 0.89 0.34 13.13
CA SER A 346 1.77 1.09 12.24
C SER A 346 2.22 2.43 12.82
N ARG A 347 1.42 3.01 13.73
CA ARG A 347 1.72 4.25 14.47
C ARG A 347 2.55 4.03 15.73
N GLN A 348 2.68 2.77 16.19
CA GLN A 348 3.56 2.45 17.31
C GLN A 348 5.01 2.57 16.83
N GLY A 349 5.71 3.58 17.35
CA GLY A 349 7.16 3.62 17.28
C GLY A 349 7.76 2.58 18.22
N TRP A 350 9.04 2.34 18.14
CA TRP A 350 9.77 1.64 19.20
C TRP A 350 9.63 2.47 20.48
N SER A 351 9.23 1.85 21.60
CA SER A 351 9.24 2.54 22.89
C SER A 351 10.66 2.94 23.27
N ALA A 352 10.81 3.97 24.11
CA ALA A 352 12.13 4.37 24.58
C ALA A 352 12.87 3.21 25.30
N GLU A 353 12.12 2.32 25.98
CA GLU A 353 12.63 1.13 26.64
C GLU A 353 13.11 0.09 25.63
N GLU A 354 12.35 -0.19 24.58
CA GLU A 354 12.76 -1.09 23.48
C GLU A 354 13.98 -0.54 22.73
N ILE A 355 14.08 0.78 22.57
CA ILE A 355 15.25 1.43 21.96
C ILE A 355 16.48 1.30 22.86
N ASP A 356 16.35 1.48 24.18
CA ASP A 356 17.47 1.33 25.13
C ASP A 356 17.96 -0.12 25.23
N ASP A 357 17.06 -1.12 25.12
CA ASP A 357 17.43 -2.54 25.09
C ASP A 357 18.17 -2.92 23.80
N VAL A 358 17.77 -2.36 22.68
CA VAL A 358 18.37 -2.63 21.36
C VAL A 358 19.58 -1.72 21.06
N PHE A 359 19.60 -0.51 21.62
CA PHE A 359 20.64 0.52 21.44
C PHE A 359 21.11 1.10 22.78
N PRO A 360 21.80 0.34 23.63
CA PRO A 360 22.20 0.80 24.96
C PRO A 360 23.02 2.10 24.89
N GLY A 361 22.52 3.14 25.57
CA GLY A 361 23.18 4.45 25.63
C GLY A 361 22.89 5.43 24.51
N GLN A 362 22.01 5.08 23.56
CA GLN A 362 21.51 6.01 22.52
C GLN A 362 20.15 6.57 22.95
N LYS A 363 20.13 7.69 23.66
CA LYS A 363 18.85 8.36 23.97
C LYS A 363 18.20 8.88 22.70
N PRO A 364 16.91 8.57 22.42
CA PRO A 364 16.18 9.17 21.31
C PRO A 364 16.19 10.70 21.44
N ALA A 365 16.27 11.41 20.33
CA ALA A 365 15.98 12.83 20.31
C ALA A 365 14.55 13.01 20.85
N ALA A 366 14.38 13.86 21.85
CA ALA A 366 13.05 14.13 22.40
C ALA A 366 12.12 14.49 21.24
N ALA A 367 11.01 13.76 21.14
CA ALA A 367 9.93 14.14 20.21
C ALA A 367 9.55 15.60 20.53
N ALA A 368 9.44 16.43 19.51
CA ALA A 368 8.99 17.80 19.69
C ALA A 368 7.60 17.76 20.40
N PRO A 369 7.35 18.61 21.39
CA PRO A 369 6.07 18.64 22.07
C PRO A 369 4.97 18.88 21.02
N LYS A 370 3.94 18.04 21.06
CA LYS A 370 2.70 18.27 20.33
C LYS A 370 2.05 19.50 20.96
N GLU A 371 2.12 20.65 20.29
CA GLU A 371 1.23 21.79 20.52
C GLU A 371 -0.08 21.61 19.77
#